data_ebfc8f602874f06e32899dbc1ece180f
#
_entry.id   ebfc8f602874f06e32899dbc1ece180f
#
_cell.length_a   1.000
_cell.length_b   1.000
_cell.length_c   1.000
_cell.angle_alpha   90.00
_cell.angle_beta   90.00
_cell.angle_gamma   90.00
#
_symmetry.space_group_name_H-M   'P 1'
#
loop_
_entity.id
_entity.type
_entity.pdbx_description
1 polymer ?
#
loop_
_entity_poly.entity_id
_entity_poly.type
_entity_poly.pdbx_seq_one_letter_code
_entity_poly.pdbx_strand_id
1 'polypeptide(L)'
;MYKRQILSGLYNDMKIDPVFLAQAGQYAENVYFGKPCGLMDQMASSIGGLINIDFEDPQSPKIKKVEVDFEEYGHSLCIVDTKGSHADLTDDYAAIPYEMKKVANYFNQEALREVDKDDFYLNLPKIREILGDRAVLRAMHLFEENKRVDQQVKALEEGDFDTFKKLIKESGDSSFKYLQNVYSSHDLTNQSVSIGLAISDISLGDKGVSRVHGGGFAGTIQAFVPNDIVSMYKKNMEHVFGEGACHVLKVRPYGGMKVL
;
A
#
# COMPACT_ATOMS: atom_id res chain seq x y z
N MET A 1 -4.40 16.83 -4.66
CA MET A 1 -4.70 16.60 -3.25
C MET A 1 -4.90 17.90 -2.45
N TYR A 2 -3.98 18.84 -2.43
CA TYR A 2 -4.05 20.07 -1.58
C TYR A 2 -5.15 21.07 -1.94
N LYS A 3 -5.66 21.08 -3.17
CA LYS A 3 -6.69 22.06 -3.61
C LYS A 3 -7.94 22.06 -2.71
N ARG A 4 -8.39 20.90 -2.27
CA ARG A 4 -9.59 20.77 -1.40
C ARG A 4 -9.38 21.42 -0.04
N GLN A 5 -8.20 21.20 0.56
CA GLN A 5 -7.85 21.78 1.85
C GLN A 5 -7.69 23.30 1.75
N ILE A 6 -7.12 23.81 0.64
CA ILE A 6 -7.05 25.25 0.37
C ILE A 6 -8.45 25.85 0.27
N LEU A 7 -9.36 25.20 -0.48
CA LEU A 7 -10.76 25.65 -0.59
C LEU A 7 -11.49 25.58 0.76
N SER A 8 -11.26 24.52 1.55
CA SER A 8 -11.82 24.41 2.90
C SER A 8 -11.31 25.53 3.81
N GLY A 9 -10.02 25.90 3.71
CA GLY A 9 -9.47 27.02 4.46
C GLY A 9 -10.04 28.37 4.05
N LEU A 10 -10.18 28.60 2.75
CA LEU A 10 -10.66 29.89 2.22
C LEU A 10 -12.16 30.13 2.48
N TYR A 11 -12.99 29.10 2.39
CA TYR A 11 -14.45 29.23 2.41
C TYR A 11 -15.12 28.66 3.66
N ASN A 12 -14.43 27.85 4.45
CA ASN A 12 -15.02 27.12 5.57
C ASN A 12 -14.12 27.11 6.83
N ASP A 13 -13.09 27.95 6.91
CA ASP A 13 -12.16 28.03 8.05
C ASP A 13 -11.59 26.68 8.49
N MET A 14 -11.32 25.77 7.54
CA MET A 14 -10.86 24.39 7.79
C MET A 14 -11.82 23.55 8.67
N LYS A 15 -13.10 23.91 8.75
CA LYS A 15 -14.09 23.21 9.61
C LYS A 15 -14.70 21.97 8.97
N ILE A 16 -14.41 21.72 7.67
CA ILE A 16 -14.94 20.53 6.98
C ILE A 16 -14.19 19.30 7.48
N ASP A 17 -14.94 18.25 7.76
CA ASP A 17 -14.41 16.96 8.19
C ASP A 17 -13.39 16.40 7.16
N PRO A 18 -12.20 15.95 7.59
CA PRO A 18 -11.16 15.42 6.69
C PRO A 18 -11.60 14.21 5.87
N VAL A 19 -12.47 13.35 6.42
CA VAL A 19 -13.05 12.19 5.73
C VAL A 19 -13.93 12.66 4.57
N PHE A 20 -14.82 13.60 4.83
CA PHE A 20 -15.66 14.19 3.79
C PHE A 20 -14.82 14.85 2.68
N LEU A 21 -13.76 15.57 3.04
CA LEU A 21 -12.84 16.15 2.04
C LEU A 21 -12.16 15.08 1.18
N ALA A 22 -11.80 13.95 1.78
CA ALA A 22 -11.22 12.83 1.05
C ALA A 22 -12.25 12.22 0.07
N GLN A 23 -13.45 11.94 0.54
CA GLN A 23 -14.56 11.40 -0.27
C GLN A 23 -14.95 12.33 -1.42
N ALA A 24 -15.05 13.64 -1.16
CA ALA A 24 -15.31 14.64 -2.21
C ALA A 24 -14.21 14.64 -3.30
N GLY A 25 -12.96 14.40 -2.91
CA GLY A 25 -11.88 14.30 -3.88
C GLY A 25 -11.93 13.02 -4.70
N GLN A 26 -12.22 11.88 -4.09
CA GLN A 26 -12.43 10.62 -4.80
C GLN A 26 -13.61 10.76 -5.79
N TYR A 27 -14.72 11.33 -5.34
CA TYR A 27 -15.87 11.58 -6.19
C TYR A 27 -15.51 12.42 -7.41
N ALA A 28 -14.73 13.50 -7.22
CA ALA A 28 -14.28 14.34 -8.32
C ALA A 28 -13.41 13.56 -9.32
N GLU A 29 -12.50 12.71 -8.87
CA GLU A 29 -11.67 11.87 -9.75
C GLU A 29 -12.50 10.83 -10.49
N ASN A 30 -13.40 10.12 -9.79
CA ASN A 30 -14.16 9.01 -10.37
C ASN A 30 -15.27 9.49 -11.33
N VAL A 31 -15.97 10.57 -10.96
CA VAL A 31 -17.16 11.03 -11.69
C VAL A 31 -16.82 12.08 -12.76
N TYR A 32 -16.03 13.11 -12.41
CA TYR A 32 -15.73 14.18 -13.35
C TYR A 32 -14.52 13.90 -14.26
N PHE A 33 -13.50 13.22 -13.75
CA PHE A 33 -12.34 12.86 -14.56
C PHE A 33 -12.46 11.46 -15.17
N GLY A 34 -13.43 10.64 -14.72
CA GLY A 34 -13.62 9.28 -15.20
C GLY A 34 -12.45 8.34 -14.90
N LYS A 35 -11.62 8.69 -13.89
CA LYS A 35 -10.48 7.88 -13.46
C LYS A 35 -10.85 7.12 -12.20
N PRO A 36 -11.11 5.80 -12.26
CA PRO A 36 -11.39 5.00 -11.07
C PRO A 36 -10.20 5.03 -10.12
N CYS A 37 -10.42 5.46 -8.90
CA CYS A 37 -9.42 5.43 -7.84
C CYS A 37 -10.03 5.00 -6.50
N GLY A 38 -9.20 4.38 -5.64
CA GLY A 38 -9.55 4.10 -4.24
C GLY A 38 -9.57 5.38 -3.41
N LEU A 39 -9.97 5.24 -2.14
CA LEU A 39 -10.09 6.38 -1.19
C LEU A 39 -8.83 6.55 -0.32
N MET A 40 -7.90 5.60 -0.33
CA MET A 40 -6.76 5.54 0.59
C MET A 40 -5.87 6.78 0.52
N ASP A 41 -5.45 7.19 -0.68
CA ASP A 41 -4.52 8.32 -0.86
C ASP A 41 -5.15 9.65 -0.42
N GLN A 42 -6.43 9.83 -0.72
CA GLN A 42 -7.18 11.01 -0.32
C GLN A 42 -7.34 11.08 1.20
N MET A 43 -7.58 9.94 1.86
CA MET A 43 -7.67 9.85 3.32
C MET A 43 -6.33 10.15 3.99
N ALA A 44 -5.25 9.48 3.57
CA ALA A 44 -3.91 9.70 4.11
C ALA A 44 -3.49 11.17 4.00
N SER A 45 -3.76 11.79 2.85
CA SER A 45 -3.45 13.21 2.63
C SER A 45 -4.30 14.17 3.45
N SER A 46 -5.56 13.83 3.72
CA SER A 46 -6.47 14.69 4.50
C SER A 46 -6.22 14.60 6.00
N ILE A 47 -5.93 13.42 6.52
CA ILE A 47 -5.79 13.15 7.95
C ILE A 47 -4.35 13.35 8.41
N GLY A 48 -3.37 12.90 7.61
CA GLY A 48 -1.95 12.90 7.99
C GLY A 48 -1.61 11.86 9.04
N GLY A 49 -0.33 11.73 9.35
CA GLY A 49 0.20 10.73 10.24
C GLY A 49 0.22 9.33 9.61
N LEU A 50 0.52 8.34 10.43
CA LEU A 50 0.31 6.94 10.09
C LEU A 50 -1.11 6.57 10.53
N ILE A 51 -1.88 6.01 9.60
CA ILE A 51 -3.28 5.67 9.85
C ILE A 51 -3.59 4.25 9.39
N ASN A 52 -4.37 3.55 10.19
CA ASN A 52 -5.06 2.34 9.80
C ASN A 52 -6.47 2.71 9.36
N ILE A 53 -6.89 2.22 8.20
CA ILE A 53 -8.22 2.49 7.65
C ILE A 53 -8.90 1.17 7.34
N ASP A 54 -10.07 0.94 7.94
CA ASP A 54 -10.95 -0.16 7.55
C ASP A 54 -12.06 0.38 6.64
N PHE A 55 -12.07 -0.10 5.40
CA PHE A 55 -13.05 0.22 4.37
C PHE A 55 -14.22 -0.78 4.32
N GLU A 56 -14.57 -1.39 5.44
CA GLU A 56 -15.78 -2.26 5.53
C GLU A 56 -17.01 -1.53 5.01
N ASP A 57 -17.20 -0.28 5.47
CA ASP A 57 -18.14 0.65 4.89
C ASP A 57 -17.37 1.83 4.26
N PRO A 58 -17.28 1.90 2.92
CA PRO A 58 -16.60 3.01 2.25
C PRO A 58 -17.26 4.38 2.48
N GLN A 59 -18.53 4.42 2.87
CA GLN A 59 -19.22 5.65 3.21
C GLN A 59 -18.89 6.14 4.62
N SER A 60 -18.54 5.22 5.52
CA SER A 60 -18.16 5.49 6.91
C SER A 60 -16.93 4.68 7.33
N PRO A 61 -15.75 4.94 6.72
CA PRO A 61 -14.55 4.17 7.00
C PRO A 61 -14.11 4.36 8.45
N LYS A 62 -13.69 3.26 9.08
CA LYS A 62 -13.13 3.30 10.43
C LYS A 62 -11.64 3.69 10.36
N ILE A 63 -11.26 4.74 11.09
CA ILE A 63 -9.90 5.28 11.05
C ILE A 63 -9.29 5.24 12.43
N LYS A 64 -8.08 4.70 12.50
CA LYS A 64 -7.26 4.69 13.71
C LYS A 64 -5.91 5.33 13.40
N LYS A 65 -5.55 6.39 14.11
CA LYS A 65 -4.19 6.95 14.07
C LYS A 65 -3.25 6.07 14.88
N VAL A 66 -2.06 5.86 14.35
CA VAL A 66 -0.98 5.14 15.02
C VAL A 66 0.14 6.14 15.26
N GLU A 67 0.41 6.42 16.52
CA GLU A 67 1.47 7.35 16.95
C GLU A 67 2.81 6.59 16.86
N VAL A 68 3.68 7.03 15.93
CA VAL A 68 5.01 6.43 15.75
C VAL A 68 5.98 7.44 15.14
N ASP A 69 7.18 7.50 15.67
CA ASP A 69 8.33 8.10 15.02
C ASP A 69 9.39 7.02 14.75
N PHE A 70 9.62 6.71 13.49
CA PHE A 70 10.59 5.68 13.11
C PHE A 70 12.04 6.06 13.47
N GLU A 71 12.33 7.34 13.67
CA GLU A 71 13.64 7.79 14.11
C GLU A 71 13.96 7.29 15.55
N GLU A 72 12.94 7.16 16.41
CA GLU A 72 13.10 6.61 17.77
C GLU A 72 13.55 5.15 17.76
N TYR A 73 13.22 4.42 16.68
CA TYR A 73 13.67 3.03 16.45
C TYR A 73 14.97 2.96 15.65
N GLY A 74 15.66 4.09 15.44
CA GLY A 74 16.91 4.16 14.68
C GLY A 74 16.73 3.84 13.19
N HIS A 75 15.54 4.05 12.61
CA HIS A 75 15.23 3.77 11.21
C HIS A 75 14.63 4.99 10.50
N SER A 76 14.87 5.07 9.20
CA SER A 76 14.25 6.04 8.30
C SER A 76 13.36 5.34 7.30
N LEU A 77 12.21 5.94 6.99
CA LEU A 77 11.36 5.52 5.87
C LEU A 77 11.95 6.06 4.56
N CYS A 78 12.29 5.15 3.65
CA CYS A 78 12.74 5.50 2.31
C CYS A 78 11.71 5.05 1.26
N ILE A 79 11.42 5.92 0.30
CA ILE A 79 10.66 5.58 -0.91
C ILE A 79 11.60 5.67 -2.09
N VAL A 80 11.68 4.60 -2.87
CA VAL A 80 12.52 4.54 -4.06
C VAL A 80 11.65 4.47 -5.30
N ASP A 81 11.80 5.44 -6.18
CA ASP A 81 11.20 5.43 -7.52
C ASP A 81 12.07 4.57 -8.45
N THR A 82 11.55 3.41 -8.83
CA THR A 82 12.25 2.43 -9.66
C THR A 82 12.22 2.79 -11.15
N LYS A 83 11.67 3.95 -11.51
CA LYS A 83 11.57 4.46 -12.90
C LYS A 83 10.87 3.51 -13.87
N GLY A 84 10.07 2.58 -13.36
CA GLY A 84 9.22 1.71 -14.19
C GLY A 84 8.13 2.52 -14.89
N SER A 85 7.81 2.15 -16.13
CA SER A 85 6.72 2.76 -16.87
C SER A 85 5.37 2.31 -16.31
N HIS A 86 4.45 3.26 -16.11
CA HIS A 86 3.05 2.98 -15.80
C HIS A 86 2.17 2.87 -17.07
N ALA A 87 2.76 3.00 -18.25
CA ALA A 87 2.04 2.84 -19.50
C ALA A 87 1.51 1.41 -19.61
N ASP A 88 0.28 1.27 -20.05
CA ASP A 88 -0.39 -0.02 -20.33
C ASP A 88 -0.58 -0.98 -19.13
N LEU A 89 -0.50 -0.49 -17.88
CA LEU A 89 -0.75 -1.30 -16.66
C LEU A 89 -2.21 -1.29 -16.19
N THR A 90 -3.11 -0.64 -16.90
CA THR A 90 -4.52 -0.52 -16.49
C THR A 90 -5.18 -1.87 -16.29
N ASP A 91 -4.91 -2.83 -17.18
CA ASP A 91 -5.48 -4.17 -17.12
C ASP A 91 -4.91 -4.98 -15.94
N ASP A 92 -3.62 -4.82 -15.62
CA ASP A 92 -3.00 -5.46 -14.47
C ASP A 92 -3.61 -4.96 -13.16
N TYR A 93 -3.81 -3.65 -13.02
CA TYR A 93 -4.48 -3.07 -11.85
C TYR A 93 -5.94 -3.50 -11.73
N ALA A 94 -6.68 -3.52 -12.85
CA ALA A 94 -8.07 -3.91 -12.87
C ALA A 94 -8.27 -5.42 -12.58
N ALA A 95 -7.31 -6.25 -12.96
CA ALA A 95 -7.37 -7.70 -12.76
C ALA A 95 -7.36 -8.09 -11.26
N ILE A 96 -6.70 -7.32 -10.38
CA ILE A 96 -6.65 -7.64 -8.95
C ILE A 96 -8.05 -7.65 -8.30
N PRO A 97 -8.78 -6.53 -8.26
CA PRO A 97 -10.11 -6.51 -7.65
C PRO A 97 -11.11 -7.38 -8.43
N TYR A 98 -10.97 -7.49 -9.74
CA TYR A 98 -11.83 -8.33 -10.54
C TYR A 98 -11.73 -9.82 -10.18
N GLU A 99 -10.51 -10.34 -10.02
CA GLU A 99 -10.29 -11.73 -9.66
C GLU A 99 -10.70 -12.01 -8.22
N MET A 100 -10.43 -11.09 -7.28
CA MET A 100 -10.91 -11.20 -5.90
C MET A 100 -12.45 -11.20 -5.83
N LYS A 101 -13.11 -10.35 -6.64
CA LYS A 101 -14.58 -10.32 -6.74
C LYS A 101 -15.14 -11.62 -7.30
N LYS A 102 -14.47 -12.25 -8.27
CA LYS A 102 -14.89 -13.58 -8.78
C LYS A 102 -14.89 -14.65 -7.68
N VAL A 103 -13.86 -14.62 -6.82
CA VAL A 103 -13.80 -15.55 -5.68
C VAL A 103 -14.94 -15.27 -4.69
N ALA A 104 -15.20 -14.02 -4.33
CA ALA A 104 -16.32 -13.65 -3.46
C ALA A 104 -17.67 -14.11 -4.05
N ASN A 105 -17.90 -13.85 -5.33
CA ASN A 105 -19.13 -14.24 -6.03
C ASN A 105 -19.34 -15.77 -6.06
N TYR A 106 -18.28 -16.58 -6.12
CA TYR A 106 -18.37 -18.03 -6.02
C TYR A 106 -19.05 -18.47 -4.71
N PHE A 107 -18.85 -17.71 -3.63
CA PHE A 107 -19.47 -17.93 -2.32
C PHE A 107 -20.77 -17.11 -2.12
N ASN A 108 -21.31 -16.48 -3.16
CA ASN A 108 -22.47 -15.59 -3.11
C ASN A 108 -22.26 -14.37 -2.18
N GLN A 109 -21.02 -13.90 -2.06
CA GLN A 109 -20.67 -12.72 -1.28
C GLN A 109 -20.33 -11.53 -2.19
N GLU A 110 -20.54 -10.31 -1.67
CA GLU A 110 -20.21 -9.10 -2.42
C GLU A 110 -18.73 -8.73 -2.30
N ALA A 111 -18.13 -9.01 -1.17
CA ALA A 111 -16.72 -8.74 -0.89
C ALA A 111 -16.01 -9.99 -0.35
N LEU A 112 -14.73 -10.13 -0.69
CA LEU A 112 -13.94 -11.30 -0.26
C LEU A 112 -13.78 -11.39 1.27
N ARG A 113 -13.85 -10.26 2.00
CA ARG A 113 -13.83 -10.25 3.46
C ARG A 113 -15.03 -10.95 4.12
N GLU A 114 -16.14 -11.10 3.39
CA GLU A 114 -17.37 -11.77 3.84
C GLU A 114 -17.32 -13.28 3.65
N VAL A 115 -16.33 -13.76 2.91
CA VAL A 115 -16.15 -15.20 2.65
C VAL A 115 -15.52 -15.85 3.87
N ASP A 116 -16.14 -16.94 4.36
CA ASP A 116 -15.54 -17.76 5.40
C ASP A 116 -14.25 -18.42 4.90
N LYS A 117 -13.19 -18.27 5.69
CA LYS A 117 -11.85 -18.72 5.30
C LYS A 117 -11.76 -20.25 5.25
N ASP A 118 -12.42 -20.95 6.15
CA ASP A 118 -12.40 -22.41 6.18
C ASP A 118 -13.17 -22.98 5.01
N ASP A 119 -14.32 -22.38 4.65
CA ASP A 119 -15.07 -22.71 3.45
C ASP A 119 -14.25 -22.46 2.18
N PHE A 120 -13.49 -21.36 2.13
CA PHE A 120 -12.61 -21.09 1.01
C PHE A 120 -11.57 -22.21 0.85
N TYR A 121 -10.87 -22.59 1.91
CA TYR A 121 -9.84 -23.64 1.82
C TYR A 121 -10.43 -25.03 1.56
N LEU A 122 -11.63 -25.32 2.03
CA LEU A 122 -12.32 -26.58 1.75
C LEU A 122 -12.67 -26.70 0.24
N ASN A 123 -13.05 -25.59 -0.39
CA ASN A 123 -13.41 -25.54 -1.80
C ASN A 123 -12.22 -25.23 -2.73
N LEU A 124 -11.00 -25.11 -2.22
CA LEU A 124 -9.82 -24.71 -2.96
C LEU A 124 -9.59 -25.48 -4.29
N PRO A 125 -9.67 -26.82 -4.33
CA PRO A 125 -9.48 -27.55 -5.61
C PRO A 125 -10.48 -27.13 -6.69
N LYS A 126 -11.74 -26.94 -6.30
CA LYS A 126 -12.82 -26.58 -7.22
C LYS A 126 -12.72 -25.11 -7.68
N ILE A 127 -12.35 -24.21 -6.79
CA ILE A 127 -12.16 -22.79 -7.13
C ILE A 127 -11.01 -22.65 -8.12
N ARG A 128 -9.90 -23.37 -7.93
CA ARG A 128 -8.77 -23.38 -8.86
C ARG A 128 -9.19 -23.82 -10.28
N GLU A 129 -9.99 -24.87 -10.37
CA GLU A 129 -10.47 -25.39 -11.64
C GLU A 129 -11.34 -24.36 -12.38
N ILE A 130 -12.20 -23.63 -11.65
CA ILE A 130 -13.19 -22.71 -12.26
C ILE A 130 -12.59 -21.31 -12.50
N LEU A 131 -11.82 -20.77 -11.55
CA LEU A 131 -11.37 -19.38 -11.55
C LEU A 131 -9.87 -19.20 -11.85
N GLY A 132 -9.11 -20.30 -11.83
CA GLY A 132 -7.66 -20.31 -12.04
C GLY A 132 -6.85 -20.00 -10.79
N ASP A 133 -5.57 -20.37 -10.83
CA ASP A 133 -4.65 -20.28 -9.69
C ASP A 133 -4.41 -18.85 -9.23
N ARG A 134 -4.30 -17.87 -10.14
CA ARG A 134 -4.02 -16.47 -9.78
C ARG A 134 -5.13 -15.84 -8.96
N ALA A 135 -6.39 -16.09 -9.28
CA ALA A 135 -7.52 -15.61 -8.48
C ALA A 135 -7.49 -16.16 -7.05
N VAL A 136 -7.17 -17.44 -6.92
CA VAL A 136 -7.01 -18.11 -5.62
C VAL A 136 -5.86 -17.52 -4.82
N LEU A 137 -4.69 -17.33 -5.42
CA LEU A 137 -3.53 -16.73 -4.77
C LEU A 137 -3.82 -15.31 -4.28
N ARG A 138 -4.50 -14.49 -5.08
CA ARG A 138 -4.93 -13.14 -4.72
C ARG A 138 -5.91 -13.13 -3.54
N ALA A 139 -6.83 -14.10 -3.49
CA ALA A 139 -7.71 -14.28 -2.34
C ALA A 139 -6.94 -14.66 -1.08
N MET A 140 -6.01 -15.62 -1.17
CA MET A 140 -5.13 -15.97 -0.05
C MET A 140 -4.33 -14.77 0.47
N HIS A 141 -3.82 -13.94 -0.45
CA HIS A 141 -3.13 -12.70 -0.06
C HIS A 141 -4.04 -11.84 0.82
N LEU A 142 -5.27 -11.55 0.37
CA LEU A 142 -6.17 -10.66 1.08
C LEU A 142 -6.50 -11.16 2.49
N PHE A 143 -6.81 -12.46 2.64
CA PHE A 143 -7.12 -13.04 3.95
C PHE A 143 -5.96 -12.89 4.94
N GLU A 144 -4.73 -13.13 4.48
CA GLU A 144 -3.56 -13.03 5.37
C GLU A 144 -3.12 -11.57 5.56
N GLU A 145 -3.30 -10.71 4.55
CA GLU A 145 -2.92 -9.29 4.65
C GLU A 145 -3.80 -8.54 5.62
N ASN A 146 -5.12 -8.76 5.65
CA ASN A 146 -6.01 -8.15 6.62
C ASN A 146 -5.57 -8.46 8.06
N LYS A 147 -5.29 -9.74 8.34
CA LYS A 147 -4.75 -10.14 9.65
C LYS A 147 -3.39 -9.49 9.95
N ARG A 148 -2.53 -9.40 8.95
CA ARG A 148 -1.18 -8.83 9.08
C ARG A 148 -1.23 -7.34 9.37
N VAL A 149 -2.17 -6.59 8.77
CA VAL A 149 -2.37 -5.17 9.05
C VAL A 149 -2.71 -4.94 10.52
N ASP A 150 -3.63 -5.73 11.09
CA ASP A 150 -3.97 -5.62 12.51
C ASP A 150 -2.76 -5.92 13.42
N GLN A 151 -1.96 -6.92 13.05
CA GLN A 151 -0.73 -7.26 13.78
C GLN A 151 0.33 -6.16 13.66
N GLN A 152 0.46 -5.49 12.50
CA GLN A 152 1.38 -4.36 12.31
C GLN A 152 0.97 -3.17 13.19
N VAL A 153 -0.31 -2.85 13.25
CA VAL A 153 -0.83 -1.78 14.12
C VAL A 153 -0.52 -2.11 15.58
N LYS A 154 -0.81 -3.34 16.01
CA LYS A 154 -0.54 -3.79 17.38
C LYS A 154 0.95 -3.71 17.72
N ALA A 155 1.81 -4.20 16.84
CA ALA A 155 3.27 -4.15 17.05
C ALA A 155 3.79 -2.72 17.24
N LEU A 156 3.30 -1.76 16.43
CA LEU A 156 3.67 -0.35 16.60
C LEU A 156 3.13 0.25 17.89
N GLU A 157 1.92 -0.07 18.32
CA GLU A 157 1.34 0.40 19.59
C GLU A 157 2.06 -0.15 20.81
N GLU A 158 2.59 -1.37 20.71
CA GLU A 158 3.37 -2.02 21.76
C GLU A 158 4.87 -1.63 21.72
N GLY A 159 5.30 -0.85 20.72
CA GLY A 159 6.71 -0.47 20.53
C GLY A 159 7.59 -1.62 20.03
N ASP A 160 6.99 -2.72 19.53
CA ASP A 160 7.70 -3.88 18.99
C ASP A 160 8.02 -3.68 17.50
N PHE A 161 9.05 -2.89 17.25
CA PHE A 161 9.47 -2.55 15.89
C PHE A 161 10.09 -3.75 15.15
N ASP A 162 10.67 -4.71 15.84
CA ASP A 162 11.20 -5.91 15.20
C ASP A 162 10.08 -6.81 14.65
N THR A 163 9.00 -7.00 15.40
CA THR A 163 7.79 -7.66 14.90
C THR A 163 7.18 -6.88 13.75
N PHE A 164 7.10 -5.55 13.82
CA PHE A 164 6.63 -4.71 12.72
C PHE A 164 7.46 -4.93 11.43
N LYS A 165 8.80 -4.88 11.51
CA LYS A 165 9.67 -5.16 10.35
C LYS A 165 9.43 -6.55 9.76
N LYS A 166 9.33 -7.58 10.62
CA LYS A 166 9.01 -8.94 10.18
C LYS A 166 7.70 -8.99 9.40
N LEU A 167 6.64 -8.35 9.91
CA LEU A 167 5.33 -8.31 9.26
C LEU A 167 5.37 -7.53 7.93
N ILE A 168 6.18 -6.47 7.82
CA ILE A 168 6.42 -5.76 6.55
C ILE A 168 7.10 -6.69 5.53
N LYS A 169 8.09 -7.47 5.95
CA LYS A 169 8.75 -8.47 5.08
C LYS A 169 7.76 -9.53 4.60
N GLU A 170 6.98 -10.09 5.49
CA GLU A 170 5.95 -11.08 5.15
C GLU A 170 4.90 -10.51 4.19
N SER A 171 4.51 -9.24 4.37
CA SER A 171 3.61 -8.54 3.46
C SER A 171 4.23 -8.36 2.06
N GLY A 172 5.51 -8.00 1.99
CA GLY A 172 6.27 -7.91 0.74
C GLY A 172 6.37 -9.27 0.02
N ASP A 173 6.70 -10.33 0.75
CA ASP A 173 6.77 -11.70 0.23
C ASP A 173 5.39 -12.18 -0.26
N SER A 174 4.33 -11.86 0.47
CA SER A 174 2.96 -12.15 0.08
C SER A 174 2.53 -11.38 -1.17
N SER A 175 2.90 -10.11 -1.28
CA SER A 175 2.69 -9.30 -2.49
C SER A 175 3.37 -9.93 -3.70
N PHE A 176 4.60 -10.37 -3.56
CA PHE A 176 5.35 -11.01 -4.65
C PHE A 176 4.76 -12.37 -5.04
N LYS A 177 4.54 -13.25 -4.06
CA LYS A 177 4.15 -14.66 -4.29
C LYS A 177 2.69 -14.84 -4.62
N TYR A 178 1.80 -14.10 -3.94
CA TYR A 178 0.36 -14.35 -3.96
C TYR A 178 -0.40 -13.26 -4.71
N LEU A 179 -0.22 -11.98 -4.37
CA LEU A 179 -0.88 -10.88 -5.06
C LEU A 179 -0.36 -10.72 -6.51
N GLN A 180 0.94 -10.98 -6.69
CA GLN A 180 1.63 -10.90 -7.97
C GLN A 180 1.51 -9.51 -8.61
N ASN A 181 1.83 -8.48 -7.81
CA ASN A 181 1.79 -7.08 -8.21
C ASN A 181 3.17 -6.42 -8.26
N VAL A 182 4.24 -7.20 -8.38
CA VAL A 182 5.62 -6.67 -8.42
C VAL A 182 6.08 -6.39 -9.86
N TYR A 183 5.58 -7.15 -10.82
CA TYR A 183 5.80 -6.94 -12.25
C TYR A 183 4.57 -7.36 -13.05
N SER A 184 4.42 -6.82 -14.27
CA SER A 184 3.35 -7.19 -15.19
C SER A 184 3.60 -8.54 -15.83
N SER A 185 2.57 -9.39 -15.93
CA SER A 185 2.63 -10.62 -16.69
C SER A 185 2.66 -10.40 -18.22
N HIS A 186 2.38 -9.19 -18.66
CA HIS A 186 2.43 -8.78 -20.08
C HIS A 186 3.81 -8.33 -20.53
N ASP A 187 4.68 -7.96 -19.57
CA ASP A 187 6.07 -7.58 -19.84
C ASP A 187 7.01 -8.22 -18.80
N LEU A 188 7.51 -9.39 -19.11
CA LEU A 188 8.38 -10.17 -18.24
C LEU A 188 9.85 -9.70 -18.29
N THR A 189 10.19 -8.79 -19.16
CA THR A 189 11.58 -8.27 -19.31
C THR A 189 11.81 -7.02 -18.50
N ASN A 190 10.79 -6.19 -18.28
CA ASN A 190 10.88 -4.94 -17.54
C ASN A 190 10.35 -5.10 -16.12
N GLN A 191 11.23 -5.40 -15.19
CA GLN A 191 10.91 -5.70 -13.79
C GLN A 191 11.64 -4.74 -12.83
N SER A 192 11.45 -3.46 -13.00
CA SER A 192 12.17 -2.43 -12.23
C SER A 192 11.92 -2.53 -10.72
N VAL A 193 10.68 -2.85 -10.30
CA VAL A 193 10.33 -3.05 -8.89
C VAL A 193 11.05 -4.27 -8.32
N SER A 194 11.12 -5.38 -9.08
CA SER A 194 11.88 -6.59 -8.66
C SER A 194 13.37 -6.28 -8.46
N ILE A 195 13.97 -5.49 -9.37
CA ILE A 195 15.36 -5.03 -9.21
C ILE A 195 15.51 -4.15 -7.97
N GLY A 196 14.57 -3.22 -7.72
CA GLY A 196 14.58 -2.38 -6.53
C GLY A 196 14.53 -3.20 -5.24
N LEU A 197 13.66 -4.20 -5.17
CA LEU A 197 13.57 -5.11 -4.02
C LEU A 197 14.85 -5.93 -3.84
N ALA A 198 15.42 -6.48 -4.91
CA ALA A 198 16.66 -7.26 -4.84
C ALA A 198 17.84 -6.41 -4.35
N ILE A 199 18.01 -5.19 -4.86
CA ILE A 199 19.04 -4.26 -4.38
C ILE A 199 18.80 -3.85 -2.92
N SER A 200 17.53 -3.67 -2.51
CA SER A 200 17.17 -3.43 -1.12
C SER A 200 17.59 -4.59 -0.22
N ASP A 201 17.23 -5.81 -0.56
CA ASP A 201 17.56 -7.00 0.24
C ASP A 201 19.09 -7.14 0.41
N ILE A 202 19.87 -6.93 -0.67
CA ILE A 202 21.34 -6.95 -0.61
C ILE A 202 21.89 -5.83 0.27
N SER A 203 21.30 -4.62 0.18
CA SER A 203 21.81 -3.45 0.91
C SER A 203 21.41 -3.45 2.39
N LEU A 204 20.25 -4.00 2.75
CA LEU A 204 19.72 -3.99 4.10
C LEU A 204 20.11 -5.22 4.92
N GLY A 205 20.32 -6.37 4.27
CA GLY A 205 20.51 -7.64 4.97
C GLY A 205 19.34 -7.95 5.89
N ASP A 206 19.64 -8.27 7.13
CA ASP A 206 18.66 -8.54 8.21
C ASP A 206 18.32 -7.31 9.06
N LYS A 207 18.98 -6.18 8.83
CA LYS A 207 18.85 -4.97 9.65
C LYS A 207 17.66 -4.10 9.27
N GLY A 208 17.30 -4.07 8.00
CA GLY A 208 16.19 -3.30 7.47
C GLY A 208 15.21 -4.19 6.71
N VAL A 209 14.19 -3.58 6.12
CA VAL A 209 13.16 -4.31 5.37
C VAL A 209 12.62 -3.45 4.24
N SER A 210 12.24 -4.10 3.14
CA SER A 210 11.58 -3.43 2.03
C SER A 210 10.39 -4.22 1.50
N ARG A 211 9.51 -3.52 0.79
CA ARG A 211 8.41 -4.12 0.04
C ARG A 211 7.98 -3.21 -1.11
N VAL A 212 7.19 -3.76 -2.03
CA VAL A 212 6.50 -2.96 -3.02
C VAL A 212 5.60 -1.92 -2.34
N HIS A 213 5.55 -0.70 -2.86
CA HIS A 213 4.74 0.40 -2.34
C HIS A 213 3.60 0.73 -3.30
N GLY A 214 2.38 0.93 -2.74
CA GLY A 214 1.17 1.22 -3.52
C GLY A 214 0.67 0.04 -4.34
N GLY A 215 0.12 0.31 -5.51
CA GLY A 215 -0.49 -0.71 -6.38
C GLY A 215 0.48 -1.71 -7.01
N GLY A 216 1.75 -1.39 -7.08
CA GLY A 216 2.78 -2.26 -7.65
C GLY A 216 2.88 -2.19 -9.18
N PHE A 217 3.31 -3.30 -9.80
CA PHE A 217 3.61 -3.50 -11.22
C PHE A 217 4.71 -2.59 -11.76
N ALA A 218 4.75 -1.32 -11.39
CA ALA A 218 5.78 -0.32 -11.64
C ALA A 218 5.82 0.68 -10.47
N GLY A 219 6.67 1.70 -10.57
CA GLY A 219 6.70 2.84 -9.65
C GLY A 219 7.63 2.64 -8.48
N THR A 220 7.12 2.45 -7.27
CA THR A 220 7.93 2.62 -6.07
C THR A 220 8.01 1.38 -5.19
N ILE A 221 9.12 1.29 -4.44
CA ILE A 221 9.24 0.45 -3.26
C ILE A 221 9.36 1.32 -2.02
N GLN A 222 8.96 0.79 -0.86
CA GLN A 222 9.26 1.39 0.43
C GLN A 222 10.25 0.55 1.19
N ALA A 223 11.09 1.20 2.01
CA ALA A 223 12.05 0.54 2.86
C ALA A 223 12.16 1.23 4.22
N PHE A 224 12.30 0.43 5.28
CA PHE A 224 12.69 0.91 6.62
C PHE A 224 14.18 0.63 6.78
N VAL A 225 14.98 1.67 6.70
CA VAL A 225 16.44 1.61 6.58
C VAL A 225 17.06 2.07 7.90
N PRO A 226 17.98 1.28 8.51
CA PRO A 226 18.75 1.76 9.67
C PRO A 226 19.43 3.09 9.38
N ASN A 227 19.39 4.03 10.34
CA ASN A 227 19.89 5.39 10.15
C ASN A 227 21.38 5.45 9.81
N ASP A 228 22.17 4.50 10.34
CA ASP A 228 23.63 4.40 10.11
C ASP A 228 23.99 4.04 8.67
N ILE A 229 23.07 3.40 7.91
CA ILE A 229 23.31 2.97 6.52
C ILE A 229 22.45 3.71 5.49
N VAL A 230 21.61 4.68 5.88
CA VAL A 230 20.72 5.41 4.95
C VAL A 230 21.49 6.02 3.77
N SER A 231 22.65 6.64 4.03
CA SER A 231 23.46 7.26 2.98
C SER A 231 23.99 6.23 1.97
N MET A 232 24.40 5.06 2.44
CA MET A 232 24.86 3.94 1.59
C MET A 232 23.68 3.37 0.79
N TYR A 233 22.54 3.11 1.46
CA TYR A 233 21.32 2.62 0.82
C TYR A 233 20.87 3.55 -0.30
N LYS A 234 20.76 4.86 -0.01
CA LYS A 234 20.40 5.88 -1.01
C LYS A 234 21.35 5.85 -2.20
N LYS A 235 22.66 5.81 -1.97
CA LYS A 235 23.66 5.76 -3.03
C LYS A 235 23.50 4.50 -3.90
N ASN A 236 23.25 3.34 -3.31
CA ASN A 236 23.04 2.10 -4.04
C ASN A 236 21.79 2.17 -4.94
N MET A 237 20.68 2.71 -4.41
CA MET A 237 19.44 2.88 -5.18
C MET A 237 19.61 3.89 -6.31
N GLU A 238 20.24 5.04 -6.04
CA GLU A 238 20.45 6.09 -7.04
C GLU A 238 21.48 5.68 -8.11
N HIS A 239 22.40 4.77 -7.79
CA HIS A 239 23.31 4.21 -8.79
C HIS A 239 22.55 3.41 -9.87
N VAL A 240 21.47 2.74 -9.49
CA VAL A 240 20.66 1.91 -10.40
C VAL A 240 19.56 2.72 -11.07
N PHE A 241 18.85 3.57 -10.32
CA PHE A 241 17.64 4.25 -10.80
C PHE A 241 17.84 5.74 -11.11
N GLY A 242 19.05 6.25 -10.93
CA GLY A 242 19.40 7.64 -11.20
C GLY A 242 19.29 8.54 -9.97
N GLU A 243 19.96 9.68 -10.04
CA GLU A 243 19.99 10.69 -8.98
C GLU A 243 18.56 11.14 -8.62
N GLY A 244 18.30 11.27 -7.31
CA GLY A 244 16.97 11.66 -6.80
C GLY A 244 15.93 10.53 -6.77
N ALA A 245 16.28 9.30 -7.15
CA ALA A 245 15.33 8.18 -7.11
C ALA A 245 14.98 7.74 -5.69
N CYS A 246 15.86 7.92 -4.72
CA CYS A 246 15.64 7.53 -3.33
C CYS A 246 15.33 8.75 -2.45
N HIS A 247 14.12 8.77 -1.91
CA HIS A 247 13.62 9.82 -1.01
C HIS A 247 13.61 9.31 0.43
N VAL A 248 14.35 9.97 1.32
CA VAL A 248 14.28 9.74 2.76
C VAL A 248 13.15 10.62 3.30
N LEU A 249 12.14 10.02 3.89
CA LEU A 249 10.91 10.70 4.28
C LEU A 249 10.71 10.69 5.79
N LYS A 250 10.04 11.73 6.26
CA LYS A 250 9.45 11.79 7.60
C LYS A 250 7.93 11.86 7.48
N VAL A 251 7.24 11.00 8.22
CA VAL A 251 5.78 11.01 8.25
C VAL A 251 5.29 12.28 8.94
N ARG A 252 4.54 13.09 8.21
CA ARG A 252 3.96 14.32 8.75
C ARG A 252 2.74 13.99 9.61
N PRO A 253 2.66 14.40 10.89
CA PRO A 253 1.62 13.96 11.82
C PRO A 253 0.23 14.54 11.57
N TYR A 254 0.11 15.49 10.64
CA TYR A 254 -1.15 16.18 10.30
C TYR A 254 -1.35 16.26 8.78
N GLY A 255 -2.60 16.32 8.37
CA GLY A 255 -3.01 16.58 6.98
C GLY A 255 -2.85 18.04 6.57
N GLY A 256 -3.78 18.54 5.77
CA GLY A 256 -3.83 19.97 5.47
C GLY A 256 -4.24 20.78 6.70
N MET A 257 -3.47 21.83 7.02
CA MET A 257 -3.75 22.73 8.13
C MET A 257 -3.51 24.18 7.75
N LYS A 258 -4.20 25.08 8.44
CA LYS A 258 -3.94 26.52 8.35
C LYS A 258 -2.64 26.83 9.13
N VAL A 259 -1.76 27.58 8.52
CA VAL A 259 -0.43 27.93 9.10
C VAL A 259 -0.39 29.37 9.62
N LEU A 260 -1.30 30.25 9.14
CA LEU A 260 -1.41 31.67 9.51
C LEU A 260 -2.85 31.98 9.88
#